data_29b55d273ef32f4d464b2cac711f9153
#
_entry.id   29b55d273ef32f4d464b2cac711f9153
#
_cell.length_a   1.000
_cell.length_b   1.000
_cell.length_c   1.000
_cell.angle_alpha   90.00
_cell.angle_beta   90.00
_cell.angle_gamma   90.00
#
_symmetry.space_group_name_H-M   'P 1'
#
loop_
_entity.id
_entity.type
_entity.pdbx_description
1 polymer ?
#
loop_
_entity_poly.entity_id
_entity_poly.type
_entity_poly.pdbx_seq_one_letter_code
_entity_poly.pdbx_strand_id
1 'polypeptide(L)'
;MAEVKQEHTTHLLGAAVVGKTHPRIELRGRLDSLNAAIVRVQVQAREAGCAQLEKDLEEVRDKVGEILACEVRDVPCSELSLWGLTDEEIHARSHFPEHAYGIGHILPHPDMGRWAAELNLLRTLVREVELCACRAFESREGVERPDIIKVLNRLSSAFYVLTYKYLPKGYDRTIRFARKDVQKREAQSQ
;
A
#
# COMPACT_ATOMS: atom_id res chain seq x y z
N MET A 1 10.13 -25.00 -36.98
CA MET A 1 11.18 -24.47 -36.09
C MET A 1 10.48 -23.67 -35.01
N ALA A 2 10.71 -23.97 -33.75
CA ALA A 2 10.14 -23.18 -32.66
C ALA A 2 10.74 -21.76 -32.73
N GLU A 3 9.87 -20.76 -32.73
CA GLU A 3 10.28 -19.37 -32.75
C GLU A 3 11.06 -19.08 -31.46
N VAL A 4 12.31 -18.65 -31.60
CA VAL A 4 13.15 -18.37 -30.43
C VAL A 4 12.57 -17.14 -29.71
N LYS A 5 12.09 -17.32 -28.48
CA LYS A 5 11.55 -16.25 -27.64
C LYS A 5 12.60 -15.15 -27.48
N GLN A 6 12.24 -13.93 -27.84
CA GLN A 6 13.09 -12.77 -27.67
C GLN A 6 13.14 -12.36 -26.16
N GLU A 7 14.33 -12.26 -25.58
CA GLU A 7 14.52 -12.02 -24.13
C GLU A 7 13.93 -10.71 -23.61
N HIS A 8 13.73 -9.70 -24.47
CA HIS A 8 13.12 -8.41 -24.12
C HIS A 8 11.57 -8.44 -24.16
N THR A 9 10.95 -9.60 -24.45
CA THR A 9 9.50 -9.77 -24.51
C THR A 9 8.99 -10.70 -23.42
N THR A 10 7.69 -10.60 -23.12
CA THR A 10 7.00 -11.46 -22.14
C THR A 10 5.51 -11.55 -22.45
N HIS A 11 4.83 -12.57 -21.91
CA HIS A 11 3.38 -12.67 -21.99
C HIS A 11 2.72 -11.68 -21.04
N LEU A 12 1.70 -10.98 -21.53
CA LEU A 12 0.88 -10.07 -20.73
C LEU A 12 -0.38 -10.78 -20.22
N LEU A 13 -1.29 -11.13 -21.14
CA LEU A 13 -2.55 -11.81 -20.86
C LEU A 13 -2.75 -12.89 -21.95
N GLY A 14 -3.02 -14.13 -21.56
CA GLY A 14 -3.21 -15.23 -22.50
C GLY A 14 -2.02 -15.36 -23.47
N ALA A 15 -2.28 -15.27 -24.77
CA ALA A 15 -1.27 -15.36 -25.83
C ALA A 15 -0.64 -13.99 -26.19
N ALA A 16 -1.10 -12.89 -25.63
CA ALA A 16 -0.57 -11.56 -25.94
C ALA A 16 0.87 -11.40 -25.44
N VAL A 17 1.80 -11.07 -26.36
CA VAL A 17 3.21 -10.83 -26.07
C VAL A 17 3.52 -9.35 -26.16
N VAL A 18 4.19 -8.81 -25.16
CA VAL A 18 4.57 -7.39 -25.06
C VAL A 18 6.05 -7.24 -24.72
N GLY A 19 6.60 -6.05 -24.91
CA GLY A 19 7.93 -5.70 -24.41
C GLY A 19 7.96 -5.70 -22.87
N LYS A 20 9.09 -6.05 -22.26
CA LYS A 20 9.27 -6.03 -20.79
C LYS A 20 9.13 -4.64 -20.17
N THR A 21 9.17 -3.57 -20.98
CA THR A 21 8.93 -2.20 -20.55
C THR A 21 7.45 -1.79 -20.57
N HIS A 22 6.55 -2.72 -20.88
CA HIS A 22 5.10 -2.47 -20.85
C HIS A 22 4.66 -2.05 -19.44
N PRO A 23 3.80 -1.01 -19.25
CA PRO A 23 3.45 -0.49 -17.92
C PRO A 23 2.86 -1.53 -16.96
N ARG A 24 2.05 -2.48 -17.44
CA ARG A 24 1.53 -3.58 -16.61
C ARG A 24 2.62 -4.56 -16.17
N ILE A 25 3.68 -4.75 -16.98
CA ILE A 25 4.82 -5.59 -16.59
C ILE A 25 5.68 -4.86 -15.54
N GLU A 26 5.84 -3.54 -15.68
CA GLU A 26 6.47 -2.73 -14.63
C GLU A 26 5.69 -2.81 -13.32
N LEU A 27 4.36 -2.70 -13.36
CA LEU A 27 3.50 -2.84 -12.17
C LEU A 27 3.71 -4.19 -11.47
N ARG A 28 3.76 -5.30 -12.20
CA ARG A 28 4.07 -6.63 -11.64
C ARG A 28 5.42 -6.65 -10.93
N GLY A 29 6.45 -6.10 -11.56
CA GLY A 29 7.77 -5.99 -10.93
C GLY A 29 7.78 -5.10 -9.67
N ARG A 30 6.98 -4.03 -9.63
CA ARG A 30 6.83 -3.19 -8.45
C ARG A 30 6.09 -3.90 -7.32
N LEU A 31 5.07 -4.70 -7.63
CA LEU A 31 4.37 -5.54 -6.66
C LEU A 31 5.30 -6.61 -6.07
N ASP A 32 6.13 -7.25 -6.88
CA ASP A 32 7.16 -8.18 -6.42
C ASP A 32 8.17 -7.51 -5.48
N SER A 33 8.62 -6.29 -5.83
CA SER A 33 9.55 -5.51 -5.00
C SER A 33 8.92 -5.14 -3.65
N LEU A 34 7.64 -4.73 -3.64
CA LEU A 34 6.88 -4.47 -2.43
C LEU A 34 6.77 -5.73 -1.56
N ASN A 35 6.42 -6.87 -2.17
CA ASN A 35 6.33 -8.15 -1.46
C ASN A 35 7.66 -8.53 -0.81
N ALA A 36 8.77 -8.42 -1.54
CA ALA A 36 10.11 -8.68 -1.02
C ALA A 36 10.47 -7.75 0.16
N ALA A 37 10.09 -6.46 0.07
CA ALA A 37 10.29 -5.51 1.17
C ALA A 37 9.48 -5.88 2.42
N ILE A 38 8.23 -6.34 2.26
CA ILE A 38 7.39 -6.82 3.37
C ILE A 38 8.05 -8.05 4.02
N VAL A 39 8.46 -9.05 3.23
CA VAL A 39 9.13 -10.25 3.71
C VAL A 39 10.41 -9.90 4.51
N ARG A 40 11.19 -8.93 4.04
CA ARG A 40 12.37 -8.46 4.77
C ARG A 40 12.00 -7.94 6.17
N VAL A 41 10.96 -7.14 6.30
CA VAL A 41 10.50 -6.61 7.60
C VAL A 41 9.93 -7.74 8.48
N GLN A 42 9.23 -8.73 7.90
CA GLN A 42 8.76 -9.91 8.62
C GLN A 42 9.91 -10.73 9.22
N VAL A 43 10.99 -10.97 8.45
CA VAL A 43 12.19 -11.67 8.95
C VAL A 43 12.81 -10.89 10.13
N GLN A 44 12.97 -9.58 9.98
CA GLN A 44 13.50 -8.73 11.05
C GLN A 44 12.61 -8.72 12.30
N ALA A 45 11.28 -8.74 12.13
CA ALA A 45 10.31 -8.81 13.24
C ALA A 45 10.41 -10.16 13.97
N ARG A 46 10.53 -11.27 13.24
CA ARG A 46 10.74 -12.61 13.77
C ARG A 46 12.02 -12.70 14.60
N GLU A 47 13.15 -12.24 14.05
CA GLU A 47 14.45 -12.23 14.72
C GLU A 47 14.45 -11.39 16.00
N ALA A 48 13.66 -10.33 16.03
CA ALA A 48 13.49 -9.46 17.20
C ALA A 48 12.40 -9.93 18.18
N GLY A 49 11.75 -11.07 17.94
CA GLY A 49 10.66 -11.59 18.77
C GLY A 49 9.33 -10.82 18.68
N CYS A 50 9.16 -9.99 17.66
CA CYS A 50 7.93 -9.19 17.44
C CYS A 50 6.88 -10.00 16.65
N ALA A 51 6.43 -11.12 17.19
CA ALA A 51 5.54 -12.07 16.52
C ALA A 51 4.21 -11.43 16.03
N GLN A 52 3.72 -10.40 16.72
CA GLN A 52 2.50 -9.71 16.28
C GLN A 52 2.72 -8.92 15.00
N LEU A 53 3.86 -8.24 14.85
CA LEU A 53 4.18 -7.51 13.62
C LEU A 53 4.36 -8.47 12.44
N GLU A 54 4.98 -9.62 12.67
CA GLU A 54 5.11 -10.66 11.66
C GLU A 54 3.73 -11.11 11.14
N LYS A 55 2.77 -11.36 12.04
CA LYS A 55 1.39 -11.73 11.69
C LYS A 55 0.63 -10.59 10.99
N ASP A 56 0.75 -9.37 11.49
CA ASP A 56 0.09 -8.21 10.86
C ASP A 56 0.57 -8.02 9.41
N LEU A 57 1.86 -8.25 9.16
CA LEU A 57 2.44 -8.15 7.81
C LEU A 57 2.10 -9.37 6.93
N GLU A 58 1.77 -10.53 7.51
CA GLU A 58 1.31 -11.70 6.77
C GLU A 58 0.02 -11.39 6.01
N GLU A 59 -0.99 -10.81 6.68
CA GLU A 59 -2.26 -10.42 6.04
C GLU A 59 -2.03 -9.41 4.90
N VAL A 60 -1.12 -8.45 5.10
CA VAL A 60 -0.75 -7.48 4.07
C VAL A 60 -0.09 -8.16 2.88
N ARG A 61 0.85 -9.07 3.13
CA ARG A 61 1.57 -9.83 2.09
C ARG A 61 0.60 -10.66 1.24
N ASP A 62 -0.34 -11.33 1.89
CA ASP A 62 -1.35 -12.14 1.21
C ASP A 62 -2.23 -11.26 0.31
N LYS A 63 -2.59 -10.06 0.76
CA LYS A 63 -3.33 -9.09 -0.07
C LYS A 63 -2.52 -8.59 -1.26
N VAL A 64 -1.22 -8.33 -1.10
CA VAL A 64 -0.33 -7.97 -2.24
C VAL A 64 -0.27 -9.12 -3.25
N GLY A 65 -0.18 -10.37 -2.78
CA GLY A 65 -0.25 -11.56 -3.63
C GLY A 65 -1.58 -11.68 -4.39
N GLU A 66 -2.70 -11.39 -3.74
CA GLU A 66 -4.02 -11.35 -4.38
C GLU A 66 -4.09 -10.29 -5.48
N ILE A 67 -3.61 -9.05 -5.20
CA ILE A 67 -3.57 -7.97 -6.20
C ILE A 67 -2.80 -8.40 -7.45
N LEU A 68 -1.62 -9.00 -7.27
CA LEU A 68 -0.81 -9.52 -8.39
C LEU A 68 -1.55 -10.62 -9.15
N ALA A 69 -2.18 -11.55 -8.44
CA ALA A 69 -2.95 -12.63 -9.06
C ALA A 69 -4.16 -12.12 -9.86
N CYS A 70 -4.87 -11.11 -9.33
CA CYS A 70 -6.00 -10.47 -10.01
C CYS A 70 -5.54 -9.72 -11.27
N GLU A 71 -4.40 -9.05 -11.21
CA GLU A 71 -3.82 -8.37 -12.38
C GLU A 71 -3.40 -9.37 -13.46
N VAL A 72 -2.68 -10.44 -13.10
CA VAL A 72 -2.20 -11.46 -14.06
C VAL A 72 -3.34 -12.26 -14.69
N ARG A 73 -4.42 -12.53 -13.95
CA ARG A 73 -5.57 -13.32 -14.42
C ARG A 73 -6.67 -12.46 -15.04
N ASP A 74 -6.54 -11.15 -14.96
CA ASP A 74 -7.55 -10.16 -15.40
C ASP A 74 -8.95 -10.40 -14.75
N VAL A 75 -8.95 -10.67 -13.44
CA VAL A 75 -10.15 -10.86 -12.64
C VAL A 75 -10.31 -9.74 -11.62
N PRO A 76 -11.55 -9.41 -11.18
CA PRO A 76 -11.77 -8.39 -10.17
C PRO A 76 -10.99 -8.67 -8.88
N CYS A 77 -10.44 -7.61 -8.28
CA CYS A 77 -9.78 -7.66 -6.97
C CYS A 77 -10.82 -7.38 -5.88
N SER A 78 -10.78 -8.15 -4.79
CA SER A 78 -11.68 -7.91 -3.65
C SER A 78 -11.29 -6.62 -2.92
N GLU A 79 -12.26 -6.03 -2.20
CA GLU A 79 -11.99 -4.88 -1.34
C GLU A 79 -10.98 -5.21 -0.24
N LEU A 80 -10.35 -4.16 0.31
CA LEU A 80 -9.37 -4.36 1.38
C LEU A 80 -10.08 -4.72 2.69
N SER A 81 -9.65 -5.79 3.33
CA SER A 81 -9.98 -6.11 4.72
C SER A 81 -8.74 -6.64 5.40
N LEU A 82 -8.29 -6.01 6.47
CA LEU A 82 -7.09 -6.38 7.22
C LEU A 82 -7.33 -6.22 8.71
N TRP A 83 -6.82 -7.15 9.51
CA TRP A 83 -6.87 -7.10 10.99
C TRP A 83 -8.29 -6.97 11.54
N GLY A 84 -9.28 -7.50 10.83
CA GLY A 84 -10.70 -7.37 11.17
C GLY A 84 -11.31 -5.99 10.88
N LEU A 85 -10.60 -5.12 10.18
CA LEU A 85 -11.08 -3.80 9.75
C LEU A 85 -11.52 -3.83 8.29
N THR A 86 -12.61 -3.15 7.98
CA THR A 86 -13.09 -2.93 6.61
C THR A 86 -12.29 -1.84 5.89
N ASP A 87 -12.48 -1.71 4.58
CA ASP A 87 -11.94 -0.64 3.74
C ASP A 87 -12.26 0.76 4.30
N GLU A 88 -13.53 0.96 4.68
CA GLU A 88 -14.03 2.22 5.22
C GLU A 88 -13.42 2.55 6.59
N GLU A 89 -13.29 1.55 7.46
CA GLU A 89 -12.69 1.74 8.78
C GLU A 89 -11.21 2.09 8.69
N ILE A 90 -10.46 1.41 7.80
CA ILE A 90 -9.04 1.73 7.52
C ILE A 90 -8.93 3.16 6.98
N HIS A 91 -9.80 3.52 6.04
CA HIS A 91 -9.85 4.87 5.47
C HIS A 91 -10.12 5.92 6.55
N ALA A 92 -11.17 5.74 7.34
CA ALA A 92 -11.55 6.66 8.41
C ALA A 92 -10.42 6.84 9.45
N ARG A 93 -9.82 5.74 9.93
CA ARG A 93 -8.70 5.80 10.89
C ARG A 93 -7.47 6.49 10.33
N SER A 94 -7.20 6.35 9.04
CA SER A 94 -6.06 7.02 8.40
C SER A 94 -6.27 8.52 8.20
N HIS A 95 -7.51 8.97 8.01
CA HIS A 95 -7.87 10.38 7.80
C HIS A 95 -8.13 11.14 9.10
N PHE A 96 -8.63 10.44 10.12
CA PHE A 96 -8.97 11.00 11.43
C PHE A 96 -8.24 10.25 12.55
N PRO A 97 -6.88 10.23 12.53
CA PRO A 97 -6.10 9.44 13.47
C PRO A 97 -6.28 9.91 14.92
N GLU A 98 -6.59 11.19 15.16
CA GLU A 98 -6.86 11.72 16.49
C GLU A 98 -8.06 11.04 17.14
N HIS A 99 -9.11 10.74 16.38
CA HIS A 99 -10.28 10.00 16.88
C HIS A 99 -9.96 8.54 17.20
N ALA A 100 -9.08 7.92 16.42
CA ALA A 100 -8.76 6.50 16.57
C ALA A 100 -7.64 6.23 17.59
N TYR A 101 -6.67 7.12 17.69
CA TYR A 101 -5.41 6.90 18.42
C TYR A 101 -5.09 7.97 19.47
N GLY A 102 -5.90 9.04 19.59
CA GLY A 102 -5.67 10.15 20.51
C GLY A 102 -4.53 11.08 20.11
N ILE A 103 -3.89 10.85 18.96
CA ILE A 103 -2.82 11.70 18.42
C ILE A 103 -3.10 12.03 16.94
N GLY A 104 -2.78 13.26 16.54
CA GLY A 104 -2.99 13.71 15.16
C GLY A 104 -2.06 13.05 14.14
N HIS A 105 -2.02 13.60 12.93
CA HIS A 105 -1.14 13.07 11.87
C HIS A 105 0.32 13.11 12.31
N ILE A 106 0.97 11.94 12.27
CA ILE A 106 2.38 11.78 12.69
C ILE A 106 3.32 12.46 11.70
N LEU A 107 4.33 13.12 12.25
CA LEU A 107 5.48 13.62 11.50
C LEU A 107 6.58 12.57 11.61
N PRO A 108 7.05 11.96 10.49
CA PRO A 108 8.14 10.99 10.55
C PRO A 108 9.39 11.58 11.20
N HIS A 109 9.92 10.89 12.21
CA HIS A 109 11.11 11.29 12.94
C HIS A 109 11.81 10.04 13.50
N PRO A 110 13.14 10.03 13.74
CA PRO A 110 13.83 8.87 14.33
C PRO A 110 13.23 8.38 15.64
N ASP A 111 12.63 9.26 16.45
CA ASP A 111 11.96 8.92 17.70
C ASP A 111 10.74 8.01 17.53
N MET A 112 10.24 7.84 16.29
CA MET A 112 9.13 6.90 16.01
C MET A 112 9.52 5.42 16.17
N GLY A 113 10.82 5.16 16.33
CA GLY A 113 11.34 3.84 16.54
C GLY A 113 11.38 2.99 15.26
N ARG A 114 12.07 1.84 15.37
CA ARG A 114 12.39 0.98 14.23
C ARG A 114 11.14 0.55 13.45
N TRP A 115 10.16 -0.04 14.14
CA TRP A 115 9.03 -0.66 13.45
C TRP A 115 8.12 0.35 12.76
N ALA A 116 7.83 1.47 13.43
CA ALA A 116 7.04 2.53 12.80
C ALA A 116 7.78 3.15 11.61
N ALA A 117 9.11 3.26 11.65
CA ALA A 117 9.92 3.74 10.53
C ALA A 117 9.88 2.76 9.35
N GLU A 118 10.04 1.44 9.57
CA GLU A 118 9.93 0.42 8.52
C GLU A 118 8.52 0.40 7.91
N LEU A 119 7.47 0.49 8.73
CA LEU A 119 6.09 0.54 8.25
C LEU A 119 5.81 1.81 7.43
N ASN A 120 6.37 2.96 7.83
CA ASN A 120 6.27 4.17 7.02
C ASN A 120 7.02 4.06 5.69
N LEU A 121 8.16 3.35 5.65
CA LEU A 121 8.85 3.06 4.40
C LEU A 121 7.99 2.16 3.50
N LEU A 122 7.41 1.08 4.03
CA LEU A 122 6.50 0.22 3.26
C LEU A 122 5.29 1.01 2.72
N ARG A 123 4.74 1.95 3.51
CA ARG A 123 3.70 2.86 3.05
C ARG A 123 4.11 3.67 1.82
N THR A 124 5.33 4.19 1.80
CA THR A 124 5.81 4.97 0.64
C THR A 124 6.01 4.08 -0.59
N LEU A 125 6.48 2.85 -0.42
CA LEU A 125 6.60 1.88 -1.52
C LEU A 125 5.23 1.52 -2.12
N VAL A 126 4.20 1.32 -1.29
CA VAL A 126 2.82 1.11 -1.80
C VAL A 126 2.35 2.29 -2.65
N ARG A 127 2.63 3.53 -2.24
CA ARG A 127 2.28 4.72 -3.03
C ARG A 127 3.00 4.77 -4.38
N GLU A 128 4.23 4.30 -4.46
CA GLU A 128 4.95 4.16 -5.74
C GLU A 128 4.28 3.10 -6.63
N VAL A 129 3.85 1.96 -6.04
CA VAL A 129 3.09 0.91 -6.75
C VAL A 129 1.74 1.46 -7.23
N GLU A 130 1.02 2.21 -6.40
CA GLU A 130 -0.25 2.86 -6.76
C GLU A 130 -0.08 3.79 -7.98
N LEU A 131 0.94 4.65 -7.96
CA LEU A 131 1.24 5.55 -9.09
C LEU A 131 1.61 4.76 -10.36
N CYS A 132 2.31 3.63 -10.20
CA CYS A 132 2.61 2.75 -11.33
C CYS A 132 1.32 2.11 -11.87
N ALA A 133 0.39 1.68 -11.01
CA ALA A 133 -0.91 1.15 -11.39
C ALA A 133 -1.76 2.20 -12.12
N CYS A 134 -1.78 3.44 -11.65
CA CYS A 134 -2.46 4.54 -12.36
C CYS A 134 -1.95 4.67 -13.81
N ARG A 135 -0.63 4.69 -14.01
CA ARG A 135 -0.04 4.74 -15.36
C ARG A 135 -0.32 3.49 -16.20
N ALA A 136 -0.37 2.31 -15.55
CA ALA A 136 -0.59 1.05 -16.25
C ALA A 136 -2.02 0.86 -16.74
N PHE A 137 -2.98 1.50 -16.08
CA PHE A 137 -4.42 1.34 -16.33
C PHE A 137 -5.09 2.61 -16.88
N GLU A 138 -4.36 3.71 -17.02
CA GLU A 138 -4.87 4.91 -17.67
C GLU A 138 -5.00 4.69 -19.18
N SER A 139 -6.18 4.98 -19.73
CA SER A 139 -6.47 4.91 -21.16
C SER A 139 -7.19 6.18 -21.62
N ARG A 140 -7.41 6.33 -22.93
CA ARG A 140 -8.19 7.45 -23.48
C ARG A 140 -9.66 7.40 -23.08
N GLU A 141 -10.15 6.21 -22.71
CA GLU A 141 -11.57 5.97 -22.37
C GLU A 141 -11.80 6.01 -20.84
N GLY A 142 -10.73 6.18 -20.05
CA GLY A 142 -10.79 6.21 -18.60
C GLY A 142 -9.78 5.26 -17.95
N VAL A 143 -10.15 4.67 -16.81
CA VAL A 143 -9.30 3.75 -16.04
C VAL A 143 -9.80 2.32 -16.18
N GLU A 144 -8.95 1.42 -16.68
CA GLU A 144 -9.32 0.02 -16.94
C GLU A 144 -9.52 -0.82 -15.67
N ARG A 145 -8.72 -0.58 -14.61
CA ARG A 145 -8.71 -1.38 -13.38
C ARG A 145 -8.80 -0.50 -12.12
N PRO A 146 -9.94 0.24 -11.95
CA PRO A 146 -10.13 1.09 -10.78
C PRO A 146 -10.17 0.31 -9.47
N ASP A 147 -10.54 -0.97 -9.50
CA ASP A 147 -10.52 -1.89 -8.37
C ASP A 147 -9.11 -2.04 -7.78
N ILE A 148 -8.10 -2.35 -8.61
CA ILE A 148 -6.70 -2.49 -8.18
C ILE A 148 -6.17 -1.16 -7.62
N ILE A 149 -6.44 -0.04 -8.29
CA ILE A 149 -6.00 1.28 -7.82
C ILE A 149 -6.62 1.60 -6.47
N LYS A 150 -7.95 1.35 -6.30
CA LYS A 150 -8.63 1.54 -5.01
C LYS A 150 -7.96 0.75 -3.90
N VAL A 151 -7.72 -0.55 -4.11
CA VAL A 151 -7.11 -1.43 -3.11
C VAL A 151 -5.69 -0.96 -2.76
N LEU A 152 -4.86 -0.57 -3.73
CA LEU A 152 -3.52 -0.03 -3.47
C LEU A 152 -3.57 1.27 -2.67
N ASN A 153 -4.48 2.18 -3.00
CA ASN A 153 -4.69 3.40 -2.23
C ASN A 153 -5.03 3.08 -0.77
N ARG A 154 -5.97 2.16 -0.54
CA ARG A 154 -6.35 1.71 0.80
C ARG A 154 -5.23 0.97 1.53
N LEU A 155 -4.40 0.23 0.81
CA LEU A 155 -3.24 -0.45 1.39
C LEU A 155 -2.21 0.56 1.93
N SER A 156 -2.03 1.71 1.27
CA SER A 156 -1.20 2.79 1.81
C SER A 156 -1.79 3.36 3.11
N SER A 157 -3.11 3.50 3.19
CA SER A 157 -3.83 3.88 4.43
C SER A 157 -3.66 2.82 5.52
N ALA A 158 -3.71 1.53 5.16
CA ALA A 158 -3.51 0.43 6.11
C ALA A 158 -2.12 0.46 6.74
N PHE A 159 -1.06 0.67 5.96
CA PHE A 159 0.29 0.85 6.53
C PHE A 159 0.37 2.08 7.45
N TYR A 160 -0.34 3.16 7.13
CA TYR A 160 -0.39 4.33 8.01
C TYR A 160 -1.08 4.00 9.33
N VAL A 161 -2.21 3.30 9.29
CA VAL A 161 -2.92 2.79 10.48
C VAL A 161 -2.02 1.86 11.29
N LEU A 162 -1.32 0.94 10.63
CA LEU A 162 -0.41 0.01 11.30
C LEU A 162 0.77 0.74 11.96
N THR A 163 1.25 1.84 11.38
CA THR A 163 2.33 2.65 11.97
C THR A 163 1.95 3.16 13.36
N TYR A 164 0.70 3.59 13.59
CA TYR A 164 0.25 4.04 14.92
C TYR A 164 0.33 2.94 15.99
N LYS A 165 0.03 1.68 15.61
CA LYS A 165 0.10 0.53 16.52
C LYS A 165 1.52 0.28 17.04
N TYR A 166 2.55 0.67 16.28
CA TYR A 166 3.95 0.41 16.59
C TYR A 166 4.75 1.67 16.98
N LEU A 167 4.08 2.80 17.18
CA LEU A 167 4.72 3.98 17.76
C LEU A 167 5.12 3.73 19.23
N PRO A 168 6.27 4.23 19.69
CA PRO A 168 6.62 4.22 21.09
C PRO A 168 5.60 4.97 21.93
N LYS A 169 5.43 4.52 23.17
CA LYS A 169 4.58 5.25 24.15
C LYS A 169 5.06 6.68 24.31
N GLY A 170 4.12 7.63 24.24
CA GLY A 170 4.42 9.06 24.39
C GLY A 170 4.98 9.73 23.15
N TYR A 171 4.92 9.09 21.98
CA TYR A 171 5.26 9.76 20.72
C TYR A 171 4.30 10.93 20.47
N ASP A 172 4.85 12.16 20.38
CA ASP A 172 4.09 13.41 20.31
C ASP A 172 4.39 14.27 19.07
N ARG A 173 5.24 13.78 18.16
CA ARG A 173 5.60 14.52 16.96
C ARG A 173 4.50 14.38 15.92
N THR A 174 3.65 15.40 15.88
CA THR A 174 2.49 15.48 14.99
C THR A 174 2.53 16.72 14.13
N ILE A 175 1.87 16.66 12.96
CA ILE A 175 1.68 17.82 12.11
C ILE A 175 0.67 18.74 12.80
N ARG A 176 1.12 19.93 13.22
CA ARG A 176 0.24 20.97 13.76
C ARG A 176 -0.34 21.79 12.60
N PHE A 177 -1.56 21.49 12.22
CA PHE A 177 -2.29 22.41 11.35
C PHE A 177 -2.64 23.67 12.15
N ALA A 178 -2.40 24.86 11.59
CA ALA A 178 -2.85 26.09 12.21
C ALA A 178 -4.39 26.04 12.32
N ARG A 179 -4.96 26.35 13.49
CA ARG A 179 -6.42 26.28 13.77
C ARG A 179 -7.31 26.94 12.68
N LYS A 180 -6.77 27.90 11.94
CA LYS A 180 -7.47 28.58 10.82
C LYS A 180 -7.75 27.66 9.61
N ASP A 181 -6.97 26.60 9.41
CA ASP A 181 -7.13 25.71 8.26
C ASP A 181 -8.17 24.60 8.52
N VAL A 182 -8.38 24.25 9.79
CA VAL A 182 -9.41 23.28 10.21
C VAL A 182 -10.80 23.88 10.02
N GLN A 183 -11.01 25.12 10.47
CA GLN A 183 -12.30 25.81 10.32
C GLN A 183 -12.70 26.07 8.87
N LYS A 184 -11.73 26.27 7.94
CA LYS A 184 -12.03 26.41 6.51
C LYS A 184 -12.46 25.10 5.87
N ARG A 185 -11.95 23.96 6.32
CA ARG A 185 -12.32 22.63 5.77
C ARG A 185 -13.70 22.20 6.28
N GLU A 186 -14.03 22.49 7.52
CA GLU A 186 -15.37 22.22 8.09
C GLU A 186 -16.46 23.07 7.43
N ALA A 187 -16.15 24.33 7.08
CA ALA A 187 -17.08 25.22 6.38
C ALA A 187 -17.27 24.90 4.89
N GLN A 188 -16.39 24.12 4.26
CA GLN A 188 -16.50 23.67 2.86
C GLN A 188 -17.19 22.31 2.74
N SER A 189 -17.47 21.63 3.85
CA SER A 189 -18.11 20.31 3.90
C SER A 189 -19.58 20.37 4.33
N GLN A 190 -20.13 21.59 4.51
CA GLN A 190 -21.57 21.88 4.71
C GLN A 190 -22.17 22.51 3.46
#